data_a559dfc5965a27a7f80eef037455a805
#
_entry.id   a559dfc5965a27a7f80eef037455a805
#
_cell.length_a   1.000
_cell.length_b   1.000
_cell.length_c   1.000
_cell.angle_alpha   90.00
_cell.angle_beta   90.00
_cell.angle_gamma   90.00
#
_symmetry.space_group_name_H-M   'P 1'
#
loop_
_entity.id
_entity.type
_entity.pdbx_description
1 polymer ?
#
loop_
_entity_poly.entity_id
_entity_poly.type
_entity_poly.pdbx_seq_one_letter_code
_entity_poly.pdbx_strand_id
1 'polypeptide(L)'
;MKLHLSVLFCLLIASAAVTAQSTQTTAIRAGRLIDPATGTATTNQVILVQAGKITAVGANLPIPQGAEVIDLSKLTVLPGLVDAHNHLALTYKDVPENNVYYLTYVLDSTPLRAIQAVSNGIQMLSSGFTIVRDMGNNGNYADTALRVGIEQGWVPGPTIINSGIIIGSMGGQFSPTPEMAKDHGIVYPEYLDADTPDEIVKAVRQNMLFGAKVIKICADCKPWGYSVEDIKLVVHEAAKAGFKVEAHCQTVDGARRAIDAGVWSIAHDSGMTEENHRLMAQKGVWRAGTETPISLTGHTTRERYDRSVKMLRNAYDLKVPLTFSTDADYWVKGRTRGQVAIEFIETWKAAGIPAPEILRAMTTNGYRVSETEKVRGPVKAGLAADLIAVEGNPLESIDALRRVIFVMKDGMVFKRDGVVTPEQFFNPGPVNGWRIR
;
A
#
# COMPACT_ATOMS: atom_id res chain seq x y z
N MET A 1 26.39 60.25 37.08
CA MET A 1 26.30 60.14 35.64
C MET A 1 25.74 58.73 35.34
N LYS A 2 24.39 58.62 35.16
CA LYS A 2 23.66 57.35 34.96
C LYS A 2 23.42 57.18 33.48
N LEU A 3 24.00 56.13 32.90
CA LEU A 3 23.78 55.74 31.50
C LEU A 3 22.55 54.85 31.47
N HIS A 4 21.47 55.25 30.81
CA HIS A 4 20.32 54.44 30.48
C HIS A 4 20.56 53.69 29.19
N LEU A 5 20.62 52.37 29.28
CA LEU A 5 20.71 51.46 28.11
C LEU A 5 19.28 51.05 27.74
N SER A 6 18.75 51.63 26.65
CA SER A 6 17.45 51.23 26.11
C SER A 6 17.65 50.02 25.21
N VAL A 7 17.11 48.85 25.64
CA VAL A 7 17.05 47.65 24.84
C VAL A 7 15.80 47.69 23.97
N LEU A 8 16.01 47.87 22.66
CA LEU A 8 14.96 47.82 21.63
C LEU A 8 14.63 46.37 21.37
N PHE A 9 13.45 45.92 21.77
CA PHE A 9 12.95 44.55 21.53
C PHE A 9 12.27 44.53 20.17
N CYS A 10 12.98 44.07 19.11
CA CYS A 10 12.39 43.81 17.82
C CYS A 10 11.59 42.51 17.88
N LEU A 11 10.25 42.60 17.96
CA LEU A 11 9.35 41.50 17.70
C LEU A 11 9.38 41.15 16.21
N LEU A 12 10.10 40.11 15.84
CA LEU A 12 9.98 39.46 14.56
C LEU A 12 8.70 38.64 14.55
N ILE A 13 7.65 39.19 13.96
CA ILE A 13 6.44 38.45 13.60
C ILE A 13 6.83 37.54 12.43
N ALA A 14 7.17 36.29 12.72
CA ALA A 14 7.29 35.25 11.73
C ALA A 14 5.88 34.95 11.20
N SER A 15 5.50 35.57 10.10
CA SER A 15 4.33 35.18 9.31
C SER A 15 4.54 33.76 8.81
N ALA A 16 3.94 32.78 9.47
CA ALA A 16 3.80 31.44 8.95
C ALA A 16 2.95 31.55 7.68
N ALA A 17 3.60 31.48 6.51
CA ALA A 17 2.90 31.25 5.27
C ALA A 17 2.26 29.86 5.34
N VAL A 18 1.02 29.81 5.80
CA VAL A 18 0.16 28.65 5.57
C VAL A 18 -0.02 28.61 4.08
N THR A 19 0.49 27.57 3.41
CA THR A 19 0.18 27.30 2.02
C THR A 19 -1.33 27.18 1.95
N ALA A 20 -1.99 28.18 1.37
CA ALA A 20 -3.43 28.19 1.17
C ALA A 20 -3.74 27.06 0.18
N GLN A 21 -4.12 25.89 0.71
CA GLN A 21 -4.82 24.88 -0.06
C GLN A 21 -6.01 25.60 -0.72
N SER A 22 -6.19 25.44 -2.02
CA SER A 22 -7.23 26.12 -2.79
C SER A 22 -8.55 26.10 -2.02
N THR A 23 -9.08 27.25 -1.68
CA THR A 23 -10.41 27.38 -1.07
C THR A 23 -11.52 27.11 -2.07
N GLN A 24 -11.17 26.96 -3.35
CA GLN A 24 -12.10 26.67 -4.43
C GLN A 24 -12.74 25.30 -4.23
N THR A 25 -14.05 25.25 -4.33
CA THR A 25 -14.81 24.01 -4.29
C THR A 25 -14.76 23.34 -5.65
N THR A 26 -14.49 22.03 -5.68
CA THR A 26 -14.68 21.18 -6.84
C THR A 26 -15.97 20.38 -6.66
N ALA A 27 -16.86 20.39 -7.65
CA ALA A 27 -18.09 19.61 -7.68
C ALA A 27 -17.98 18.49 -8.72
N ILE A 28 -18.11 17.24 -8.30
CA ILE A 28 -18.05 16.08 -9.18
C ILE A 28 -19.46 15.56 -9.38
N ARG A 29 -19.94 15.50 -10.63
CA ARG A 29 -21.21 14.86 -11.01
C ARG A 29 -20.94 13.40 -11.34
N ALA A 30 -21.39 12.48 -10.51
CA ALA A 30 -21.24 11.04 -10.70
C ALA A 30 -22.52 10.44 -11.28
N GLY A 31 -22.45 9.76 -12.42
CA GLY A 31 -23.59 9.03 -12.99
C GLY A 31 -24.03 7.89 -12.08
N ARG A 32 -23.06 7.16 -11.57
CA ARG A 32 -23.22 6.13 -10.53
C ARG A 32 -22.12 6.34 -9.47
N LEU A 33 -22.48 6.19 -8.20
CA LEU A 33 -21.57 6.17 -7.08
C LEU A 33 -21.70 4.84 -6.34
N ILE A 34 -20.61 4.09 -6.23
CA ILE A 34 -20.56 2.81 -5.53
C ILE A 34 -20.11 3.01 -4.09
N ASP A 35 -20.81 2.35 -3.16
CA ASP A 35 -20.35 2.05 -1.82
C ASP A 35 -19.88 0.59 -1.74
N PRO A 36 -18.56 0.32 -1.75
CA PRO A 36 -18.05 -1.05 -1.71
C PRO A 36 -18.31 -1.77 -0.38
N ALA A 37 -18.54 -1.03 0.71
CA ALA A 37 -18.80 -1.63 2.01
C ALA A 37 -20.15 -2.35 2.06
N THR A 38 -21.14 -1.78 1.38
CA THR A 38 -22.50 -2.36 1.28
C THR A 38 -22.71 -3.14 -0.02
N GLY A 39 -21.83 -2.94 -1.03
CA GLY A 39 -22.02 -3.51 -2.36
C GLY A 39 -23.19 -2.86 -3.12
N THR A 40 -23.53 -1.61 -2.80
CA THR A 40 -24.65 -0.88 -3.42
C THR A 40 -24.16 0.26 -4.27
N ALA A 41 -25.04 0.74 -5.16
CA ALA A 41 -24.79 1.89 -6.00
C ALA A 41 -25.97 2.86 -5.95
N THR A 42 -25.66 4.17 -5.95
CA THR A 42 -26.62 5.25 -6.11
C THR A 42 -26.35 6.00 -7.41
N THR A 43 -27.39 6.56 -8.03
CA THR A 43 -27.26 7.29 -9.29
C THR A 43 -27.34 8.79 -9.08
N ASN A 44 -26.79 9.57 -10.05
CA ASN A 44 -26.91 11.02 -10.13
C ASN A 44 -26.49 11.74 -8.84
N GLN A 45 -25.31 11.36 -8.31
CA GLN A 45 -24.77 11.97 -7.11
C GLN A 45 -23.88 13.16 -7.44
N VAL A 46 -23.91 14.16 -6.56
CA VAL A 46 -22.94 15.26 -6.54
C VAL A 46 -22.01 15.05 -5.34
N ILE A 47 -20.71 15.14 -5.58
CA ILE A 47 -19.68 15.07 -4.55
C ILE A 47 -19.00 16.44 -4.51
N LEU A 48 -19.05 17.12 -3.37
CA LEU A 48 -18.34 18.38 -3.17
C LEU A 48 -17.01 18.14 -2.47
N VAL A 49 -15.96 18.72 -3.02
CA VAL A 49 -14.57 18.60 -2.52
C VAL A 49 -14.03 19.99 -2.27
N GLN A 50 -13.40 20.19 -1.10
CA GLN A 50 -12.72 21.43 -0.74
C GLN A 50 -11.51 21.12 0.14
N ALA A 51 -10.40 21.77 -0.10
CA ALA A 51 -9.15 21.58 0.66
C ALA A 51 -8.76 20.09 0.80
N GLY A 52 -8.85 19.33 -0.29
CA GLY A 52 -8.46 17.91 -0.34
C GLY A 52 -9.44 16.92 0.30
N LYS A 53 -10.57 17.41 0.85
CA LYS A 53 -11.56 16.59 1.55
C LYS A 53 -12.92 16.64 0.89
N ILE A 54 -13.66 15.56 0.99
CA ILE A 54 -15.07 15.51 0.66
C ILE A 54 -15.84 16.30 1.72
N THR A 55 -16.63 17.29 1.30
CA THR A 55 -17.45 18.11 2.21
C THR A 55 -18.91 17.68 2.22
N ALA A 56 -19.42 17.19 1.10
CA ALA A 56 -20.79 16.67 0.99
C ALA A 56 -20.90 15.62 -0.13
N VAL A 57 -21.85 14.70 0.01
CA VAL A 57 -22.25 13.74 -1.01
C VAL A 57 -23.77 13.59 -0.98
N GLY A 58 -24.44 13.66 -2.12
CA GLY A 58 -25.88 13.44 -2.20
C GLY A 58 -26.46 13.73 -3.57
N ALA A 59 -27.70 13.27 -3.79
CA ALA A 59 -28.48 13.64 -4.96
C ALA A 59 -28.96 15.09 -4.84
N ASN A 60 -28.95 15.82 -5.94
CA ASN A 60 -29.48 17.20 -6.01
C ASN A 60 -28.78 18.20 -5.06
N LEU A 61 -27.55 17.95 -4.64
CA LEU A 61 -26.81 18.98 -3.89
C LEU A 61 -26.61 20.22 -4.78
N PRO A 62 -26.84 21.43 -4.23
CA PRO A 62 -26.53 22.66 -4.94
C PRO A 62 -25.03 22.77 -5.18
N ILE A 63 -24.64 23.05 -6.40
CA ILE A 63 -23.23 23.31 -6.73
C ILE A 63 -22.97 24.79 -6.42
N PRO A 64 -22.02 25.11 -5.55
CA PRO A 64 -21.69 26.49 -5.20
C PRO A 64 -21.29 27.31 -6.44
N GLN A 65 -21.65 28.57 -6.46
CA GLN A 65 -21.25 29.49 -7.53
C GLN A 65 -19.69 29.58 -7.56
N GLY A 66 -19.11 29.48 -8.75
CA GLY A 66 -17.66 29.52 -8.92
C GLY A 66 -16.94 28.18 -8.62
N ALA A 67 -17.69 27.12 -8.29
CA ALA A 67 -17.09 25.79 -8.16
C ALA A 67 -16.60 25.26 -9.53
N GLU A 68 -15.44 24.61 -9.54
CA GLU A 68 -15.03 23.80 -10.69
C GLU A 68 -15.96 22.59 -10.81
N VAL A 69 -16.54 22.37 -11.99
CA VAL A 69 -17.41 21.20 -12.23
C VAL A 69 -16.68 20.14 -13.03
N ILE A 70 -16.54 18.95 -12.45
CA ILE A 70 -16.04 17.76 -13.12
C ILE A 70 -17.23 16.87 -13.45
N ASP A 71 -17.51 16.71 -14.74
CA ASP A 71 -18.64 15.91 -15.22
C ASP A 71 -18.22 14.45 -15.45
N LEU A 72 -18.61 13.57 -14.53
CA LEU A 72 -18.47 12.11 -14.61
C LEU A 72 -19.86 11.44 -14.68
N SER A 73 -20.87 12.14 -15.22
CA SER A 73 -22.26 11.66 -15.25
C SER A 73 -22.47 10.40 -16.11
N LYS A 74 -21.53 10.06 -16.97
CA LYS A 74 -21.54 8.83 -17.79
C LYS A 74 -20.69 7.70 -17.18
N LEU A 75 -20.02 7.95 -16.06
CA LEU A 75 -19.08 7.03 -15.44
C LEU A 75 -19.59 6.53 -14.08
N THR A 76 -18.99 5.45 -13.63
CA THR A 76 -19.13 4.94 -12.27
C THR A 76 -17.98 5.45 -11.41
N VAL A 77 -18.31 6.24 -10.40
CA VAL A 77 -17.38 6.75 -9.40
C VAL A 77 -17.35 5.80 -8.21
N LEU A 78 -16.17 5.57 -7.67
CA LEU A 78 -15.96 4.75 -6.49
C LEU A 78 -14.71 5.25 -5.74
N PRO A 79 -14.51 4.84 -4.48
CA PRO A 79 -13.29 5.20 -3.77
C PRO A 79 -12.06 4.57 -4.41
N GLY A 80 -10.89 5.16 -4.18
CA GLY A 80 -9.61 4.65 -4.70
C GLY A 80 -9.29 3.24 -4.22
N LEU A 81 -8.53 2.50 -5.02
CA LEU A 81 -8.16 1.12 -4.74
C LEU A 81 -6.98 1.04 -3.77
N VAL A 82 -6.86 -0.10 -3.10
CA VAL A 82 -5.75 -0.45 -2.21
C VAL A 82 -5.06 -1.71 -2.71
N ASP A 83 -3.74 -1.67 -2.81
CA ASP A 83 -2.90 -2.86 -2.86
C ASP A 83 -2.27 -3.04 -1.48
N ALA A 84 -2.67 -4.09 -0.78
CA ALA A 84 -2.29 -4.28 0.61
C ALA A 84 -0.95 -5.00 0.81
N HIS A 85 -0.28 -5.37 -0.28
CA HIS A 85 1.08 -5.92 -0.27
C HIS A 85 1.75 -5.73 -1.64
N ASN A 86 2.72 -4.86 -1.69
CA ASN A 86 3.51 -4.54 -2.88
C ASN A 86 4.95 -4.20 -2.49
N HIS A 87 5.84 -4.08 -3.49
CA HIS A 87 7.25 -3.71 -3.34
C HIS A 87 7.60 -2.66 -4.39
N LEU A 88 7.36 -1.37 -4.09
CA LEU A 88 7.52 -0.31 -5.08
C LEU A 88 8.98 -0.02 -5.44
N ALA A 89 9.89 -0.22 -4.50
CA ALA A 89 11.34 -0.01 -4.71
C ALA A 89 12.05 -1.27 -5.25
N LEU A 90 11.29 -2.29 -5.64
CA LEU A 90 11.81 -3.51 -6.26
C LEU A 90 11.23 -3.66 -7.66
N THR A 91 12.10 -3.90 -8.64
CA THR A 91 11.70 -4.26 -10.00
C THR A 91 12.64 -5.33 -10.51
N TYR A 92 12.15 -6.55 -10.59
CA TYR A 92 12.89 -7.63 -11.22
C TYR A 92 13.18 -7.31 -12.67
N LYS A 93 14.44 -7.49 -13.06
CA LYS A 93 14.86 -7.35 -14.43
C LYS A 93 14.45 -8.60 -15.20
N ASP A 94 13.98 -8.42 -16.42
CA ASP A 94 13.63 -9.51 -17.33
C ASP A 94 14.93 -10.15 -17.88
N VAL A 95 15.57 -10.96 -17.04
CA VAL A 95 16.76 -11.73 -17.42
C VAL A 95 16.40 -13.21 -17.24
N PRO A 96 16.24 -13.99 -18.32
CA PRO A 96 15.73 -15.37 -18.24
C PRO A 96 16.59 -16.35 -17.45
N GLU A 97 17.82 -15.99 -17.10
CA GLU A 97 18.83 -17.01 -16.84
C GLU A 97 19.43 -17.04 -15.46
N ASN A 98 18.97 -16.28 -14.47
CA ASN A 98 19.55 -16.40 -13.12
C ASN A 98 18.69 -15.76 -12.06
N ASN A 99 18.99 -16.10 -10.84
CA ASN A 99 18.41 -15.58 -9.62
C ASN A 99 18.30 -14.02 -9.64
N VAL A 100 17.32 -13.53 -10.36
CA VAL A 100 17.08 -12.12 -10.69
C VAL A 100 16.90 -11.30 -9.41
N TYR A 101 16.41 -11.96 -8.36
CA TYR A 101 16.25 -11.39 -7.03
C TYR A 101 17.59 -10.88 -6.48
N TYR A 102 18.63 -11.73 -6.43
CA TYR A 102 19.97 -11.34 -5.98
C TYR A 102 20.59 -10.23 -6.83
N LEU A 103 20.49 -10.35 -8.14
CA LEU A 103 21.10 -9.37 -9.05
C LEU A 103 20.49 -7.97 -8.87
N THR A 104 19.19 -7.86 -8.60
CA THR A 104 18.55 -6.58 -8.36
C THR A 104 19.15 -5.89 -7.14
N TYR A 105 19.39 -6.61 -6.06
CA TYR A 105 19.99 -6.04 -4.84
C TYR A 105 21.45 -5.66 -5.01
N VAL A 106 22.21 -6.43 -5.76
CA VAL A 106 23.63 -6.18 -5.97
C VAL A 106 23.86 -5.05 -6.98
N LEU A 107 23.00 -4.93 -8.00
CA LEU A 107 23.21 -4.00 -9.11
C LEU A 107 22.51 -2.66 -8.94
N ASP A 108 21.38 -2.60 -8.23
CA ASP A 108 20.61 -1.38 -8.07
C ASP A 108 20.88 -0.71 -6.72
N SER A 109 21.55 0.43 -6.76
CA SER A 109 21.80 1.24 -5.56
C SER A 109 20.50 1.74 -4.93
N THR A 110 20.47 1.99 -3.62
CA THR A 110 19.30 2.54 -2.93
C THR A 110 18.75 3.83 -3.56
N PRO A 111 19.56 4.82 -3.98
CA PRO A 111 19.06 6.00 -4.71
C PRO A 111 18.36 5.64 -6.01
N LEU A 112 18.88 4.69 -6.80
CA LEU A 112 18.25 4.24 -8.04
C LEU A 112 16.90 3.58 -7.73
N ARG A 113 16.82 2.76 -6.71
CA ARG A 113 15.60 2.08 -6.26
C ARG A 113 14.55 3.08 -5.78
N ALA A 114 14.94 4.17 -5.11
CA ALA A 114 14.02 5.25 -4.74
C ALA A 114 13.42 5.94 -5.99
N ILE A 115 14.21 6.15 -7.06
CA ILE A 115 13.71 6.69 -8.33
C ILE A 115 12.76 5.69 -9.01
N GLN A 116 13.08 4.39 -9.02
CA GLN A 116 12.19 3.34 -9.52
C GLN A 116 10.87 3.33 -8.73
N ALA A 117 10.92 3.49 -7.42
CA ALA A 117 9.75 3.53 -6.55
C ALA A 117 8.81 4.70 -6.90
N VAL A 118 9.35 5.88 -7.24
CA VAL A 118 8.55 7.00 -7.74
C VAL A 118 7.82 6.62 -9.03
N SER A 119 8.53 6.02 -10.00
CA SER A 119 7.92 5.58 -11.25
C SER A 119 6.82 4.54 -11.02
N ASN A 120 7.09 3.54 -10.20
CA ASN A 120 6.12 2.49 -9.87
C ASN A 120 4.90 3.05 -9.12
N GLY A 121 5.11 3.98 -8.19
CA GLY A 121 4.04 4.66 -7.46
C GLY A 121 3.11 5.45 -8.39
N ILE A 122 3.67 6.20 -9.35
CA ILE A 122 2.92 6.91 -10.39
C ILE A 122 2.07 5.92 -11.23
N GLN A 123 2.66 4.78 -11.60
CA GLN A 123 1.97 3.74 -12.38
C GLN A 123 0.83 3.10 -11.58
N MET A 124 1.02 2.84 -10.28
CA MET A 124 -0.04 2.36 -9.39
C MET A 124 -1.18 3.37 -9.29
N LEU A 125 -0.86 4.64 -9.02
CA LEU A 125 -1.87 5.71 -8.92
C LEU A 125 -2.64 5.87 -10.24
N SER A 126 -1.97 5.80 -11.39
CA SER A 126 -2.57 5.84 -12.74
C SER A 126 -3.63 4.75 -12.95
N SER A 127 -3.48 3.60 -12.30
CA SER A 127 -4.40 2.46 -12.35
C SER A 127 -5.44 2.48 -11.24
N GLY A 128 -5.49 3.57 -10.46
CA GLY A 128 -6.50 3.80 -9.43
C GLY A 128 -6.14 3.33 -8.03
N PHE A 129 -4.95 2.80 -7.81
CA PHE A 129 -4.47 2.48 -6.47
C PHE A 129 -4.04 3.76 -5.74
N THR A 130 -4.89 4.26 -4.85
CA THR A 130 -4.63 5.47 -4.07
C THR A 130 -3.92 5.19 -2.75
N ILE A 131 -3.85 3.93 -2.34
CA ILE A 131 -3.10 3.44 -1.18
C ILE A 131 -2.33 2.20 -1.58
N VAL A 132 -1.08 2.11 -1.16
CA VAL A 132 -0.22 0.94 -1.31
C VAL A 132 0.48 0.64 0.01
N ARG A 133 0.39 -0.61 0.48
CA ARG A 133 1.26 -1.09 1.54
C ARG A 133 2.55 -1.62 0.90
N ASP A 134 3.66 -0.97 1.19
CA ASP A 134 4.99 -1.35 0.72
C ASP A 134 5.68 -2.21 1.77
N MET A 135 5.82 -3.50 1.49
CA MET A 135 6.14 -4.54 2.47
C MET A 135 7.62 -4.94 2.48
N GLY A 136 8.50 -4.00 2.16
CA GLY A 136 9.94 -4.20 2.23
C GLY A 136 10.60 -4.46 0.89
N ASN A 137 11.79 -5.06 0.89
CA ASN A 137 12.63 -5.23 -0.30
C ASN A 137 12.89 -3.90 -1.03
N ASN A 138 13.19 -2.86 -0.26
CA ASN A 138 13.27 -1.48 -0.74
C ASN A 138 14.67 -0.88 -0.63
N GLY A 139 15.68 -1.69 -0.29
CA GLY A 139 16.98 -1.19 0.04
C GLY A 139 16.96 -0.43 1.38
N ASN A 140 17.83 0.53 1.53
CA ASN A 140 17.96 1.26 2.79
C ASN A 140 16.91 2.39 2.90
N TYR A 141 15.65 2.02 3.24
CA TYR A 141 14.53 2.95 3.45
C TYR A 141 14.11 3.79 2.22
N ALA A 142 14.25 3.26 1.01
CA ALA A 142 13.75 3.94 -0.19
C ALA A 142 12.22 4.11 -0.17
N ASP A 143 11.49 3.22 0.47
CA ASP A 143 10.04 3.31 0.74
C ASP A 143 9.69 4.52 1.62
N THR A 144 10.47 4.77 2.66
CA THR A 144 10.33 5.95 3.51
C THR A 144 10.61 7.23 2.71
N ALA A 145 11.65 7.22 1.87
CA ALA A 145 11.97 8.35 1.01
C ALA A 145 10.82 8.64 0.02
N LEU A 146 10.25 7.60 -0.61
CA LEU A 146 9.10 7.72 -1.48
C LEU A 146 7.89 8.31 -0.73
N ARG A 147 7.53 7.75 0.43
CA ARG A 147 6.41 8.27 1.24
C ARG A 147 6.59 9.75 1.57
N VAL A 148 7.76 10.11 2.09
CA VAL A 148 8.07 11.50 2.45
C VAL A 148 8.01 12.41 1.22
N GLY A 149 8.58 11.99 0.08
CA GLY A 149 8.53 12.75 -1.17
C GLY A 149 7.10 13.01 -1.65
N ILE A 150 6.20 12.03 -1.51
CA ILE A 150 4.78 12.19 -1.84
C ILE A 150 4.09 13.13 -0.83
N GLU A 151 4.30 12.93 0.47
CA GLU A 151 3.70 13.76 1.53
C GLU A 151 4.14 15.23 1.46
N GLN A 152 5.34 15.49 0.96
CA GLN A 152 5.87 16.84 0.74
C GLN A 152 5.44 17.46 -0.60
N GLY A 153 4.75 16.70 -1.46
CA GLY A 153 4.35 17.15 -2.78
C GLY A 153 5.51 17.27 -3.78
N TRP A 154 6.64 16.62 -3.52
CA TRP A 154 7.78 16.62 -4.45
C TRP A 154 7.55 15.70 -5.63
N VAL A 155 6.81 14.64 -5.42
CA VAL A 155 6.44 13.66 -6.45
C VAL A 155 4.99 13.20 -6.25
N PRO A 156 4.24 12.90 -7.33
CA PRO A 156 2.92 12.29 -7.22
C PRO A 156 3.03 10.82 -6.83
N GLY A 157 2.01 10.32 -6.14
CA GLY A 157 1.94 8.91 -5.80
C GLY A 157 0.74 8.57 -4.91
N PRO A 158 0.53 7.28 -4.62
CA PRO A 158 -0.45 6.82 -3.66
C PRO A 158 -0.02 7.16 -2.22
N THR A 159 -0.93 7.04 -1.27
CA THR A 159 -0.55 6.98 0.15
C THR A 159 0.25 5.70 0.39
N ILE A 160 1.45 5.83 0.94
CA ILE A 160 2.33 4.69 1.21
C ILE A 160 2.28 4.31 2.69
N ILE A 161 1.97 3.06 2.97
CA ILE A 161 2.11 2.43 4.29
C ILE A 161 3.36 1.55 4.22
N ASN A 162 4.49 2.11 4.57
CA ASN A 162 5.80 1.49 4.39
C ASN A 162 6.27 0.70 5.59
N SER A 163 6.98 -0.41 5.35
CA SER A 163 7.48 -1.29 6.40
C SER A 163 8.95 -1.03 6.80
N GLY A 164 9.69 -0.29 6.00
CA GLY A 164 11.12 -0.23 6.15
C GLY A 164 11.80 -1.55 5.77
N ILE A 165 12.86 -1.92 6.47
CA ILE A 165 13.63 -3.14 6.20
C ILE A 165 12.92 -4.34 6.82
N ILE A 166 12.83 -5.44 6.11
CA ILE A 166 12.24 -6.69 6.64
C ILE A 166 13.09 -7.22 7.80
N ILE A 167 12.46 -7.64 8.89
CA ILE A 167 13.15 -8.26 10.02
C ILE A 167 13.06 -9.77 9.87
N GLY A 168 14.17 -10.46 10.00
CA GLY A 168 14.23 -11.92 9.86
C GLY A 168 15.41 -12.54 10.61
N SER A 169 15.44 -13.85 10.69
CA SER A 169 16.63 -14.57 11.14
C SER A 169 17.76 -14.38 10.13
N MET A 170 19.00 -14.61 10.58
CA MET A 170 20.23 -14.42 9.79
C MET A 170 20.09 -14.91 8.35
N GLY A 171 20.41 -14.03 7.41
CA GLY A 171 20.35 -14.26 5.98
C GLY A 171 18.97 -14.04 5.34
N GLY A 172 17.91 -13.80 6.09
CA GLY A 172 16.56 -13.57 5.55
C GLY A 172 16.16 -14.66 4.55
N GLN A 173 15.62 -14.29 3.40
CA GLN A 173 15.29 -15.21 2.30
C GLN A 173 16.51 -15.61 1.47
N PHE A 174 17.68 -15.03 1.71
CA PHE A 174 18.88 -15.33 0.97
C PHE A 174 19.62 -16.55 1.53
N SER A 175 20.47 -17.16 0.69
CA SER A 175 21.40 -18.20 1.09
C SER A 175 22.82 -17.77 0.68
N PRO A 176 23.37 -16.73 1.34
CA PRO A 176 24.69 -16.23 1.02
C PRO A 176 25.77 -17.26 1.32
N THR A 177 26.90 -17.20 0.58
CA THR A 177 28.09 -17.94 0.99
C THR A 177 28.67 -17.33 2.27
N PRO A 178 29.51 -18.08 3.03
CA PRO A 178 30.15 -17.53 4.23
C PRO A 178 30.93 -16.25 3.98
N GLU A 179 31.56 -16.12 2.81
CA GLU A 179 32.30 -14.92 2.41
C GLU A 179 31.39 -13.73 2.20
N MET A 180 30.20 -13.96 1.62
CA MET A 180 29.21 -12.93 1.38
C MET A 180 28.49 -12.51 2.68
N ALA A 181 28.28 -13.45 3.59
CA ALA A 181 27.64 -13.19 4.87
C ALA A 181 28.56 -12.44 5.86
N LYS A 182 29.87 -12.58 5.73
CA LYS A 182 30.85 -12.04 6.66
C LYS A 182 30.75 -10.53 6.90
N ASP A 183 30.39 -9.78 5.85
CA ASP A 183 30.31 -8.32 5.92
C ASP A 183 28.88 -7.80 5.91
N HIS A 184 27.87 -8.66 6.08
CA HIS A 184 26.43 -8.37 5.99
C HIS A 184 26.00 -7.65 4.69
N GLY A 185 26.91 -7.46 3.74
CA GLY A 185 26.74 -6.56 2.60
C GLY A 185 25.76 -7.01 1.53
N ILE A 186 25.36 -8.29 1.52
CA ILE A 186 24.41 -8.82 0.53
C ILE A 186 22.99 -8.94 1.11
N VAL A 187 22.87 -9.20 2.38
CA VAL A 187 21.55 -9.32 3.02
C VAL A 187 21.06 -7.97 3.48
N TYR A 188 21.89 -7.21 4.17
CA TYR A 188 21.60 -5.80 4.45
C TYR A 188 21.82 -4.97 3.16
N PRO A 189 20.92 -4.07 2.75
CA PRO A 189 19.83 -3.54 3.57
C PRO A 189 18.44 -4.17 3.32
N GLU A 190 18.34 -5.37 2.78
CA GLU A 190 17.04 -6.00 2.51
C GLU A 190 16.44 -6.63 3.77
N TYR A 191 17.30 -7.16 4.65
CA TYR A 191 16.93 -7.76 5.91
C TYR A 191 17.76 -7.21 7.06
N LEU A 192 17.10 -6.97 8.19
CA LEU A 192 17.74 -6.83 9.49
C LEU A 192 17.81 -8.22 10.12
N ASP A 193 19.02 -8.75 10.23
CA ASP A 193 19.27 -9.99 10.96
C ASP A 193 18.98 -9.78 12.45
N ALA A 194 18.08 -10.60 13.02
CA ALA A 194 17.64 -10.48 14.40
C ALA A 194 17.28 -11.86 14.95
N ASP A 195 18.29 -12.57 15.46
CA ASP A 195 18.15 -13.94 15.96
C ASP A 195 17.96 -14.02 17.49
N THR A 196 18.19 -12.91 18.20
CA THR A 196 18.01 -12.82 19.64
C THR A 196 16.94 -11.81 20.02
N PRO A 197 16.32 -11.91 21.22
CA PRO A 197 15.33 -10.95 21.69
C PRO A 197 15.82 -9.48 21.65
N ASP A 198 17.06 -9.21 22.01
CA ASP A 198 17.63 -7.86 22.00
C ASP A 198 17.78 -7.32 20.57
N GLU A 199 18.21 -8.17 19.64
CA GLU A 199 18.30 -7.82 18.21
C GLU A 199 16.90 -7.57 17.61
N ILE A 200 15.91 -8.38 17.96
CA ILE A 200 14.50 -8.18 17.53
C ILE A 200 14.02 -6.81 18.00
N VAL A 201 14.17 -6.47 19.27
CA VAL A 201 13.78 -5.18 19.82
C VAL A 201 14.51 -4.03 19.11
N LYS A 202 15.81 -4.17 18.88
CA LYS A 202 16.62 -3.17 18.17
C LYS A 202 16.13 -2.98 16.72
N ALA A 203 15.88 -4.06 15.99
CA ALA A 203 15.43 -4.03 14.61
C ALA A 203 14.04 -3.35 14.47
N VAL A 204 13.09 -3.69 15.35
CA VAL A 204 11.76 -3.03 15.37
C VAL A 204 11.90 -1.53 15.62
N ARG A 205 12.70 -1.13 16.62
CA ARG A 205 12.94 0.28 16.94
C ARG A 205 13.68 1.02 15.84
N GLN A 206 14.59 0.37 15.13
CA GLN A 206 15.28 0.95 13.98
C GLN A 206 14.28 1.30 12.87
N ASN A 207 13.36 0.39 12.52
CA ASN A 207 12.32 0.68 11.54
C ASN A 207 11.39 1.83 12.00
N MET A 208 11.00 1.85 13.28
CA MET A 208 10.24 2.97 13.85
C MET A 208 10.99 4.30 13.71
N LEU A 209 12.27 4.33 14.07
CA LEU A 209 13.12 5.53 14.02
C LEU A 209 13.22 6.06 12.60
N PHE A 210 13.37 5.18 11.60
CA PHE A 210 13.51 5.56 10.20
C PHE A 210 12.17 5.67 9.46
N GLY A 211 11.05 5.71 10.17
CA GLY A 211 9.77 6.18 9.66
C GLY A 211 8.90 5.09 9.04
N ALA A 212 9.10 3.82 9.34
CA ALA A 212 8.13 2.77 9.01
C ALA A 212 6.75 3.08 9.61
N LYS A 213 5.69 2.55 8.99
CA LYS A 213 4.28 2.67 9.42
C LYS A 213 3.66 1.32 9.76
N VAL A 214 4.33 0.26 9.41
CA VAL A 214 3.99 -1.14 9.69
C VAL A 214 5.30 -1.89 9.88
N ILE A 215 5.30 -3.00 10.60
CA ILE A 215 6.48 -3.87 10.72
C ILE A 215 6.27 -5.10 9.84
N LYS A 216 7.26 -5.42 9.02
CA LYS A 216 7.30 -6.66 8.22
C LYS A 216 8.34 -7.60 8.80
N ILE A 217 7.94 -8.84 9.03
CA ILE A 217 8.85 -9.91 9.44
C ILE A 217 8.85 -11.05 8.43
N CYS A 218 9.94 -11.79 8.36
CA CYS A 218 9.97 -13.12 7.79
C CYS A 218 9.95 -14.15 8.93
N ALA A 219 8.81 -14.78 9.13
CA ALA A 219 8.62 -15.69 10.27
C ALA A 219 9.34 -17.04 10.08
N ASP A 220 9.50 -17.48 8.82
CA ASP A 220 9.96 -18.81 8.47
C ASP A 220 10.90 -18.85 7.25
N CYS A 221 11.65 -17.78 7.02
CA CYS A 221 12.64 -17.70 5.94
C CYS A 221 13.76 -18.74 6.07
N LYS A 222 13.96 -19.29 7.25
CA LYS A 222 14.92 -20.36 7.58
C LYS A 222 14.25 -21.44 8.40
N PRO A 223 14.78 -22.70 8.38
CA PRO A 223 14.27 -23.76 9.23
C PRO A 223 14.31 -23.44 10.74
N TRP A 224 15.24 -22.57 11.14
CA TRP A 224 15.36 -22.05 12.51
C TRP A 224 14.70 -20.66 12.66
N GLY A 225 13.67 -20.38 11.86
CA GLY A 225 12.93 -19.12 11.95
C GLY A 225 12.25 -18.88 13.29
N TYR A 226 11.58 -17.75 13.42
CA TYR A 226 11.05 -17.27 14.69
C TYR A 226 10.08 -18.25 15.38
N SER A 227 10.24 -18.38 16.69
CA SER A 227 9.28 -19.02 17.58
C SER A 227 8.03 -18.15 17.75
N VAL A 228 7.00 -18.69 18.40
CA VAL A 228 5.81 -17.92 18.78
C VAL A 228 6.18 -16.77 19.71
N GLU A 229 7.12 -16.99 20.62
CA GLU A 229 7.59 -16.01 21.59
C GLU A 229 8.34 -14.86 20.93
N ASP A 230 9.20 -15.15 19.95
CA ASP A 230 9.91 -14.14 19.16
C ASP A 230 8.92 -13.25 18.39
N ILE A 231 7.94 -13.87 17.73
CA ILE A 231 6.91 -13.09 16.99
C ILE A 231 6.05 -12.26 17.95
N LYS A 232 5.70 -12.79 19.12
CA LYS A 232 4.99 -12.02 20.18
C LYS A 232 5.81 -10.82 20.63
N LEU A 233 7.13 -10.97 20.75
CA LEU A 233 8.02 -9.86 21.10
C LEU A 233 7.98 -8.76 20.04
N VAL A 234 8.04 -9.13 18.75
CA VAL A 234 7.85 -8.17 17.64
C VAL A 234 6.52 -7.45 17.75
N VAL A 235 5.42 -8.20 17.91
CA VAL A 235 4.05 -7.65 18.01
C VAL A 235 3.95 -6.69 19.21
N HIS A 236 4.48 -7.08 20.36
CA HIS A 236 4.49 -6.24 21.56
C HIS A 236 5.29 -4.95 21.36
N GLU A 237 6.49 -5.05 20.80
CA GLU A 237 7.35 -3.88 20.59
C GLU A 237 6.76 -2.92 19.55
N ALA A 238 6.22 -3.45 18.44
CA ALA A 238 5.53 -2.67 17.41
C ALA A 238 4.31 -1.92 17.98
N ALA A 239 3.55 -2.56 18.86
CA ALA A 239 2.36 -1.97 19.47
C ALA A 239 2.66 -0.72 20.33
N LYS A 240 3.89 -0.54 20.84
CA LYS A 240 4.31 0.66 21.59
C LYS A 240 4.22 1.94 20.75
N ALA A 241 4.38 1.82 19.42
CA ALA A 241 4.20 2.92 18.47
C ALA A 241 2.83 2.87 17.76
N GLY A 242 1.95 1.95 18.15
CA GLY A 242 0.66 1.71 17.48
C GLY A 242 0.78 0.96 16.15
N PHE A 243 1.92 0.36 15.84
CA PHE A 243 2.15 -0.32 14.56
C PHE A 243 1.65 -1.75 14.59
N LYS A 244 1.15 -2.20 13.45
CA LYS A 244 0.78 -3.58 13.17
C LYS A 244 1.97 -4.36 12.62
N VAL A 245 1.87 -5.70 12.69
CA VAL A 245 2.89 -6.60 12.17
C VAL A 245 2.30 -7.45 11.05
N GLU A 246 2.98 -7.50 9.91
CA GLU A 246 2.71 -8.47 8.86
C GLU A 246 3.83 -9.50 8.80
N ALA A 247 3.46 -10.78 8.75
CA ALA A 247 4.39 -11.89 8.65
C ALA A 247 4.40 -12.51 7.24
N HIS A 248 5.57 -12.59 6.63
CA HIS A 248 5.83 -13.50 5.53
C HIS A 248 5.88 -14.93 6.06
N CYS A 249 5.05 -15.81 5.50
CA CYS A 249 5.00 -17.22 5.87
C CYS A 249 4.87 -18.10 4.63
N GLN A 250 5.80 -19.02 4.46
CA GLN A 250 5.81 -19.99 3.37
C GLN A 250 5.53 -21.43 3.82
N THR A 251 5.63 -21.69 5.11
CA THR A 251 5.40 -23.02 5.70
C THR A 251 4.12 -23.05 6.53
N VAL A 252 3.52 -24.23 6.63
CA VAL A 252 2.31 -24.44 7.44
C VAL A 252 2.54 -24.09 8.91
N ASP A 253 3.69 -24.50 9.44
CA ASP A 253 4.07 -24.24 10.81
C ASP A 253 4.42 -22.76 11.06
N GLY A 254 5.14 -22.10 10.12
CA GLY A 254 5.40 -20.67 10.19
C GLY A 254 4.11 -19.83 10.23
N ALA A 255 3.16 -20.14 9.36
CA ALA A 255 1.84 -19.50 9.37
C ALA A 255 1.11 -19.75 10.70
N ARG A 256 1.15 -20.97 11.23
CA ARG A 256 0.55 -21.30 12.51
C ARG A 256 1.17 -20.50 13.66
N ARG A 257 2.49 -20.44 13.75
CA ARG A 257 3.20 -19.64 14.77
C ARG A 257 2.84 -18.16 14.69
N ALA A 258 2.78 -17.59 13.48
CA ALA A 258 2.41 -16.21 13.28
C ALA A 258 0.96 -15.91 13.74
N ILE A 259 -0.01 -16.81 13.42
CA ILE A 259 -1.39 -16.69 13.88
C ILE A 259 -1.45 -16.76 15.42
N ASP A 260 -0.74 -17.70 16.03
CA ASP A 260 -0.73 -17.91 17.48
C ASP A 260 -0.07 -16.74 18.23
N ALA A 261 0.91 -16.09 17.61
CA ALA A 261 1.57 -14.91 18.14
C ALA A 261 0.74 -13.61 18.00
N GLY A 262 -0.33 -13.62 17.21
CA GLY A 262 -1.24 -12.49 17.09
C GLY A 262 -0.78 -11.42 16.10
N VAL A 263 -0.14 -11.81 15.00
CA VAL A 263 0.16 -10.87 13.91
C VAL A 263 -1.13 -10.29 13.32
N TRP A 264 -1.03 -9.09 12.73
CA TRP A 264 -2.17 -8.42 12.12
C TRP A 264 -2.55 -9.03 10.76
N SER A 265 -1.54 -9.36 9.95
CA SER A 265 -1.74 -9.97 8.63
C SER A 265 -0.65 -10.98 8.31
N ILE A 266 -1.01 -11.94 7.47
CA ILE A 266 -0.07 -12.93 6.91
C ILE A 266 -0.02 -12.76 5.40
N ALA A 267 1.20 -12.65 4.88
CA ALA A 267 1.47 -12.61 3.45
C ALA A 267 1.69 -14.01 2.88
N HIS A 268 1.28 -14.16 1.62
CA HIS A 268 1.40 -15.34 0.78
C HIS A 268 0.42 -16.48 1.11
N ASP A 269 0.35 -17.44 0.21
CA ASP A 269 -0.57 -18.58 0.29
C ASP A 269 0.14 -19.92 0.51
N SER A 270 1.47 -19.93 0.41
CA SER A 270 2.26 -21.18 0.43
C SER A 270 2.11 -21.95 1.74
N GLY A 271 2.05 -21.25 2.87
CA GLY A 271 1.86 -21.84 4.20
C GLY A 271 0.41 -22.07 4.59
N MET A 272 -0.56 -21.85 3.70
CA MET A 272 -1.97 -21.91 4.05
C MET A 272 -2.53 -23.31 3.94
N THR A 273 -3.29 -23.69 4.97
CA THR A 273 -4.12 -24.88 5.04
C THR A 273 -5.52 -24.48 5.47
N GLU A 274 -6.48 -25.38 5.35
CA GLU A 274 -7.84 -25.15 5.88
C GLU A 274 -7.84 -24.88 7.39
N GLU A 275 -6.97 -25.55 8.14
CA GLU A 275 -6.84 -25.33 9.59
C GLU A 275 -6.31 -23.92 9.89
N ASN A 276 -5.26 -23.48 9.21
CA ASN A 276 -4.72 -22.13 9.35
C ASN A 276 -5.77 -21.08 8.99
N HIS A 277 -6.55 -21.28 7.92
CA HIS A 277 -7.66 -20.38 7.58
C HIS A 277 -8.75 -20.33 8.65
N ARG A 278 -9.14 -21.47 9.28
CA ARG A 278 -10.08 -21.47 10.41
C ARG A 278 -9.58 -20.63 11.58
N LEU A 279 -8.30 -20.76 11.91
CA LEU A 279 -7.68 -19.98 12.97
C LEU A 279 -7.59 -18.49 12.63
N MET A 280 -7.23 -18.15 11.40
CA MET A 280 -7.23 -16.75 10.93
C MET A 280 -8.62 -16.14 11.06
N ALA A 281 -9.67 -16.84 10.61
CA ALA A 281 -11.05 -16.38 10.73
C ALA A 281 -11.46 -16.20 12.20
N GLN A 282 -11.11 -17.14 13.07
CA GLN A 282 -11.41 -17.09 14.50
C GLN A 282 -10.71 -15.91 15.20
N LYS A 283 -9.45 -15.67 14.87
CA LYS A 283 -8.63 -14.63 15.51
C LYS A 283 -8.68 -13.27 14.79
N GLY A 284 -9.35 -13.18 13.63
CA GLY A 284 -9.46 -11.96 12.85
C GLY A 284 -8.15 -11.54 12.17
N VAL A 285 -7.26 -12.50 11.88
CA VAL A 285 -5.99 -12.23 11.18
C VAL A 285 -6.25 -12.05 9.69
N TRP A 286 -5.76 -10.95 9.10
CA TRP A 286 -5.93 -10.65 7.69
C TRP A 286 -5.06 -11.55 6.80
N ARG A 287 -5.60 -11.95 5.65
CA ARG A 287 -4.87 -12.68 4.63
C ARG A 287 -4.53 -11.78 3.45
N ALA A 288 -3.22 -11.60 3.20
CA ALA A 288 -2.64 -10.95 2.04
C ALA A 288 -2.02 -12.03 1.12
N GLY A 289 -2.84 -12.71 0.34
CA GLY A 289 -2.50 -13.98 -0.27
C GLY A 289 -1.52 -13.92 -1.45
N THR A 290 -1.42 -12.78 -2.14
CA THR A 290 -0.49 -12.54 -3.28
C THR A 290 -0.63 -13.57 -4.43
N GLU A 291 -1.85 -13.90 -4.81
CA GLU A 291 -2.19 -14.97 -5.76
C GLU A 291 -1.87 -14.58 -7.21
N THR A 292 -0.66 -14.84 -7.64
CA THR A 292 -0.17 -14.47 -8.99
C THR A 292 -1.02 -15.12 -10.08
N PRO A 293 -1.60 -14.34 -11.01
CA PRO A 293 -2.44 -14.87 -12.08
C PRO A 293 -1.62 -15.65 -13.12
N ILE A 294 -2.25 -16.64 -13.75
CA ILE A 294 -1.60 -17.49 -14.76
C ILE A 294 -1.22 -16.71 -16.03
N SER A 295 -1.88 -15.56 -16.27
CA SER A 295 -1.55 -14.67 -17.39
C SER A 295 -0.17 -14.02 -17.28
N LEU A 296 0.41 -13.99 -16.07
CA LEU A 296 1.77 -13.53 -15.83
C LEU A 296 2.75 -14.71 -15.97
N THR A 297 2.92 -15.17 -17.20
CA THR A 297 3.78 -16.31 -17.53
C THR A 297 5.22 -16.07 -17.09
N GLY A 298 5.87 -17.11 -16.53
CA GLY A 298 7.23 -17.02 -15.97
C GLY A 298 7.26 -16.63 -14.47
N HIS A 299 6.17 -16.11 -13.90
CA HIS A 299 6.09 -15.72 -12.49
C HIS A 299 5.31 -16.72 -11.62
N THR A 300 4.57 -17.65 -12.25
CA THR A 300 3.89 -18.74 -11.57
C THR A 300 3.82 -19.98 -12.44
N THR A 301 3.68 -21.16 -11.83
CA THR A 301 3.41 -22.42 -12.52
C THR A 301 1.92 -22.72 -12.49
N ARG A 302 1.45 -23.60 -13.38
CA ARG A 302 0.04 -24.04 -13.39
C ARG A 302 -0.36 -24.68 -12.07
N GLU A 303 0.48 -25.52 -11.49
CA GLU A 303 0.23 -26.17 -10.20
C GLU A 303 0.11 -25.14 -9.05
N ARG A 304 1.03 -24.18 -8.99
CA ARG A 304 1.00 -23.10 -8.00
C ARG A 304 -0.26 -22.26 -8.14
N TYR A 305 -0.62 -21.90 -9.37
CA TYR A 305 -1.84 -21.15 -9.65
C TYR A 305 -3.11 -21.88 -9.19
N ASP A 306 -3.27 -23.15 -9.58
CA ASP A 306 -4.44 -23.96 -9.21
C ASP A 306 -4.57 -24.13 -7.69
N ARG A 307 -3.44 -24.27 -7.01
CA ARG A 307 -3.37 -24.26 -5.55
C ARG A 307 -3.81 -22.91 -4.97
N SER A 308 -3.30 -21.79 -5.48
CA SER A 308 -3.67 -20.45 -5.02
C SER A 308 -5.17 -20.18 -5.19
N VAL A 309 -5.74 -20.55 -6.34
CA VAL A 309 -7.20 -20.47 -6.59
C VAL A 309 -7.99 -21.25 -5.53
N LYS A 310 -7.56 -22.48 -5.24
CA LYS A 310 -8.21 -23.34 -4.23
C LYS A 310 -8.10 -22.74 -2.82
N MET A 311 -6.92 -22.23 -2.45
CA MET A 311 -6.70 -21.67 -1.12
C MET A 311 -7.44 -20.35 -0.93
N LEU A 312 -7.50 -19.51 -1.97
CA LEU A 312 -8.29 -18.28 -1.93
C LEU A 312 -9.79 -18.57 -1.78
N ARG A 313 -10.33 -19.57 -2.52
CA ARG A 313 -11.70 -20.01 -2.37
C ARG A 313 -11.97 -20.53 -0.96
N ASN A 314 -11.12 -21.38 -0.42
CA ASN A 314 -11.23 -21.92 0.93
C ASN A 314 -11.24 -20.80 2.00
N ALA A 315 -10.35 -19.82 1.88
CA ALA A 315 -10.30 -18.67 2.78
C ALA A 315 -11.61 -17.85 2.74
N TYR A 316 -12.14 -17.62 1.53
CA TYR A 316 -13.41 -16.92 1.34
C TYR A 316 -14.58 -17.67 2.01
N ASP A 317 -14.70 -18.97 1.80
CA ASP A 317 -15.77 -19.82 2.36
C ASP A 317 -15.72 -19.84 3.89
N LEU A 318 -14.52 -19.87 4.47
CA LEU A 318 -14.25 -19.84 5.91
C LEU A 318 -14.34 -18.44 6.53
N LYS A 319 -14.65 -17.40 5.73
CA LYS A 319 -14.80 -16.02 6.20
C LYS A 319 -13.51 -15.44 6.81
N VAL A 320 -12.37 -15.86 6.31
CA VAL A 320 -11.09 -15.20 6.63
C VAL A 320 -11.15 -13.74 6.17
N PRO A 321 -10.69 -12.77 6.97
CA PRO A 321 -10.57 -11.40 6.50
C PRO A 321 -9.59 -11.34 5.31
N LEU A 322 -10.13 -11.10 4.10
CA LEU A 322 -9.34 -11.07 2.86
C LEU A 322 -9.03 -9.65 2.45
N THR A 323 -7.81 -9.41 1.96
CA THR A 323 -7.41 -8.16 1.33
C THR A 323 -6.78 -8.44 -0.02
N PHE A 324 -6.97 -7.53 -0.97
CA PHE A 324 -6.33 -7.59 -2.28
C PHE A 324 -4.86 -7.22 -2.15
N SER A 325 -3.98 -8.10 -2.59
CA SER A 325 -2.54 -8.02 -2.39
C SER A 325 -1.84 -8.65 -3.57
N THR A 326 -0.85 -7.98 -4.14
CA THR A 326 -0.29 -8.45 -5.40
C THR A 326 1.14 -8.99 -5.28
N ASP A 327 1.94 -8.44 -4.39
CA ASP A 327 3.37 -8.75 -4.36
C ASP A 327 4.04 -8.47 -5.73
N ALA A 328 3.48 -7.51 -6.48
CA ALA A 328 3.93 -7.21 -7.83
C ALA A 328 5.27 -6.47 -7.78
N ASP A 329 6.34 -7.20 -8.00
CA ASP A 329 7.72 -6.74 -7.93
C ASP A 329 8.50 -6.92 -9.25
N TYR A 330 7.83 -7.43 -10.29
CA TYR A 330 8.44 -7.76 -11.57
C TYR A 330 8.01 -6.81 -12.70
N TRP A 331 8.88 -6.71 -13.69
CA TRP A 331 8.63 -5.99 -14.93
C TRP A 331 7.97 -6.90 -15.94
N VAL A 332 6.92 -6.42 -16.59
CA VAL A 332 6.22 -7.12 -17.68
C VAL A 332 6.21 -6.23 -18.91
N LYS A 333 6.75 -6.73 -20.01
CA LYS A 333 6.86 -5.97 -21.26
C LYS A 333 5.50 -5.42 -21.72
N GLY A 334 5.46 -4.11 -21.96
CA GLY A 334 4.27 -3.41 -22.44
C GLY A 334 3.18 -3.17 -21.41
N ARG A 335 3.44 -3.41 -20.12
CA ARG A 335 2.51 -3.19 -19.01
C ARG A 335 3.10 -2.32 -17.93
N THR A 336 2.30 -1.46 -17.35
CA THR A 336 2.69 -0.69 -16.17
C THR A 336 2.53 -1.53 -14.90
N ARG A 337 3.19 -1.16 -13.81
CA ARG A 337 3.05 -1.81 -12.50
C ARG A 337 1.59 -1.92 -12.08
N GLY A 338 0.82 -0.85 -12.24
CA GLY A 338 -0.59 -0.84 -11.87
C GLY A 338 -1.46 -1.74 -12.78
N GLN A 339 -1.13 -1.87 -14.06
CA GLN A 339 -1.81 -2.81 -14.95
C GLN A 339 -1.51 -4.25 -14.55
N VAL A 340 -0.26 -4.56 -14.19
CA VAL A 340 0.11 -5.87 -13.63
C VAL A 340 -0.67 -6.14 -12.35
N ALA A 341 -0.74 -5.18 -11.44
CA ALA A 341 -1.49 -5.33 -10.18
C ALA A 341 -2.99 -5.61 -10.41
N ILE A 342 -3.64 -4.92 -11.36
CA ILE A 342 -5.06 -5.17 -11.68
C ILE A 342 -5.29 -6.59 -12.23
N GLU A 343 -4.33 -7.21 -12.88
CA GLU A 343 -4.49 -8.57 -13.42
C GLU A 343 -4.70 -9.63 -12.34
N PHE A 344 -4.28 -9.38 -11.12
CA PHE A 344 -4.53 -10.29 -10.00
C PHE A 344 -6.02 -10.57 -9.74
N ILE A 345 -6.93 -9.71 -10.21
CA ILE A 345 -8.37 -10.00 -10.19
C ILE A 345 -8.74 -11.30 -10.91
N GLU A 346 -7.91 -11.77 -11.86
CA GLU A 346 -8.16 -13.03 -12.58
C GLU A 346 -8.17 -14.23 -11.66
N THR A 347 -7.24 -14.28 -10.70
CA THR A 347 -7.20 -15.38 -9.73
C THR A 347 -8.40 -15.34 -8.80
N TRP A 348 -8.85 -14.16 -8.39
CA TRP A 348 -10.05 -13.99 -7.58
C TRP A 348 -11.33 -14.42 -8.34
N LYS A 349 -11.43 -14.06 -9.62
CA LYS A 349 -12.52 -14.53 -10.51
C LYS A 349 -12.48 -16.05 -10.66
N ALA A 350 -11.30 -16.63 -10.92
CA ALA A 350 -11.12 -18.08 -11.03
C ALA A 350 -11.48 -18.82 -9.74
N ALA A 351 -11.28 -18.22 -8.58
CA ALA A 351 -11.75 -18.74 -7.30
C ALA A 351 -13.27 -18.60 -7.09
N GLY A 352 -14.00 -18.04 -8.06
CA GLY A 352 -15.44 -17.85 -7.99
C GLY A 352 -15.90 -16.85 -6.94
N ILE A 353 -15.05 -15.87 -6.61
CA ILE A 353 -15.40 -14.80 -5.67
C ILE A 353 -16.23 -13.74 -6.43
N PRO A 354 -17.41 -13.34 -5.90
CA PRO A 354 -18.28 -12.36 -6.54
C PRO A 354 -17.61 -10.99 -6.69
N ALA A 355 -17.90 -10.28 -7.78
CA ALA A 355 -17.33 -8.96 -8.06
C ALA A 355 -17.48 -7.95 -6.90
N PRO A 356 -18.62 -7.86 -6.18
CA PRO A 356 -18.71 -6.98 -5.01
C PRO A 356 -17.73 -7.33 -3.88
N GLU A 357 -17.43 -8.62 -3.69
CA GLU A 357 -16.49 -9.07 -2.65
C GLU A 357 -15.03 -8.79 -3.06
N ILE A 358 -14.70 -8.96 -4.35
CA ILE A 358 -13.38 -8.55 -4.88
C ILE A 358 -13.21 -7.05 -4.70
N LEU A 359 -14.22 -6.26 -5.06
CA LEU A 359 -14.19 -4.80 -4.89
C LEU A 359 -14.04 -4.41 -3.43
N ARG A 360 -14.71 -5.12 -2.51
CA ARG A 360 -14.58 -4.92 -1.06
C ARG A 360 -13.16 -5.20 -0.58
N ALA A 361 -12.53 -6.27 -1.08
CA ALA A 361 -11.13 -6.59 -0.76
C ALA A 361 -10.16 -5.51 -1.25
N MET A 362 -10.40 -4.94 -2.45
CA MET A 362 -9.59 -3.88 -3.05
C MET A 362 -9.84 -2.49 -2.45
N THR A 363 -10.83 -2.32 -1.58
CA THR A 363 -11.24 -1.02 -1.03
C THR A 363 -11.44 -1.10 0.49
N THR A 364 -12.64 -1.40 0.97
CA THR A 364 -13.03 -1.39 2.38
C THR A 364 -12.09 -2.21 3.27
N ASN A 365 -11.75 -3.43 2.85
CA ASN A 365 -10.83 -4.29 3.59
C ASN A 365 -9.39 -3.76 3.50
N GLY A 366 -8.99 -3.26 2.34
CA GLY A 366 -7.70 -2.60 2.14
C GLY A 366 -7.53 -1.40 3.08
N TYR A 367 -8.56 -0.55 3.25
CA TYR A 367 -8.50 0.57 4.20
C TYR A 367 -8.35 0.10 5.64
N ARG A 368 -9.07 -0.96 6.03
CA ARG A 368 -9.01 -1.51 7.39
C ARG A 368 -7.65 -2.13 7.69
N VAL A 369 -7.12 -2.96 6.80
CA VAL A 369 -5.79 -3.57 7.02
C VAL A 369 -4.67 -2.53 7.05
N SER A 370 -4.86 -1.41 6.34
CA SER A 370 -3.95 -0.26 6.30
C SER A 370 -4.19 0.76 7.41
N GLU A 371 -5.24 0.57 8.24
CA GLU A 371 -5.66 1.48 9.32
C GLU A 371 -5.93 2.93 8.84
N THR A 372 -6.42 3.09 7.60
CA THR A 372 -6.65 4.40 6.98
C THR A 372 -8.11 4.83 6.97
N GLU A 373 -9.05 3.96 7.31
CA GLU A 373 -10.50 4.17 7.15
C GLU A 373 -11.09 5.37 7.90
N LYS A 374 -10.35 5.91 8.87
CA LYS A 374 -10.76 7.10 9.64
C LYS A 374 -10.41 8.42 8.95
N VAL A 375 -9.48 8.39 7.99
CA VAL A 375 -8.97 9.59 7.31
C VAL A 375 -9.15 9.56 5.81
N ARG A 376 -9.21 8.36 5.20
CA ARG A 376 -9.41 8.16 3.76
C ARG A 376 -10.05 6.79 3.49
N GLY A 377 -10.74 6.66 2.39
CA GLY A 377 -11.40 5.42 1.99
C GLY A 377 -12.79 5.67 1.43
N PRO A 378 -13.89 5.45 2.15
CA PRO A 378 -15.24 5.66 1.63
C PRO A 378 -15.46 7.05 1.07
N VAL A 379 -16.31 7.19 0.05
CA VAL A 379 -16.72 8.49 -0.47
C VAL A 379 -17.72 9.12 0.51
N LYS A 380 -17.20 9.76 1.53
CA LYS A 380 -17.96 10.28 2.67
C LYS A 380 -17.40 11.63 3.13
N ALA A 381 -18.30 12.53 3.55
CA ALA A 381 -17.92 13.83 4.10
C ALA A 381 -16.94 13.70 5.28
N GLY A 382 -15.93 14.56 5.30
CA GLY A 382 -14.84 14.60 6.28
C GLY A 382 -13.59 13.80 5.89
N LEU A 383 -13.69 12.86 4.95
CA LEU A 383 -12.56 12.03 4.49
C LEU A 383 -11.83 12.66 3.30
N ALA A 384 -10.62 12.21 3.06
CA ALA A 384 -9.83 12.62 1.90
C ALA A 384 -10.57 12.29 0.60
N ALA A 385 -10.48 13.17 -0.39
CA ALA A 385 -11.07 12.98 -1.70
C ALA A 385 -10.14 12.14 -2.59
N ASP A 386 -10.12 10.83 -2.32
CA ASP A 386 -9.43 9.81 -3.09
C ASP A 386 -10.47 9.03 -3.91
N LEU A 387 -10.65 9.40 -5.17
CA LEU A 387 -11.73 8.92 -6.03
C LEU A 387 -11.18 8.39 -7.34
N ILE A 388 -11.82 7.36 -7.86
CA ILE A 388 -11.60 6.91 -9.24
C ILE A 388 -12.93 6.84 -9.99
N ALA A 389 -12.86 6.89 -11.31
CA ALA A 389 -14.02 6.62 -12.15
C ALA A 389 -13.65 5.67 -13.28
N VAL A 390 -14.59 4.77 -13.59
CA VAL A 390 -14.48 3.75 -14.61
C VAL A 390 -15.71 3.72 -15.51
N GLU A 391 -15.56 3.15 -16.70
CA GLU A 391 -16.69 2.78 -17.55
C GLU A 391 -17.31 1.48 -17.03
N GLY A 392 -18.64 1.35 -17.15
CA GLY A 392 -19.34 0.15 -16.70
C GLY A 392 -19.62 0.11 -15.19
N ASN A 393 -19.91 -1.08 -14.67
CA ASN A 393 -20.27 -1.31 -13.27
C ASN A 393 -19.38 -2.37 -12.62
N PRO A 394 -18.43 -2.01 -11.75
CA PRO A 394 -17.56 -2.97 -11.06
C PRO A 394 -18.30 -3.96 -10.16
N LEU A 395 -19.54 -3.67 -9.73
CA LEU A 395 -20.36 -4.62 -8.98
C LEU A 395 -20.92 -5.76 -9.85
N GLU A 396 -21.07 -5.51 -11.16
CA GLU A 396 -21.51 -6.51 -12.14
C GLU A 396 -20.32 -7.23 -12.77
N SER A 397 -19.29 -6.47 -13.12
CA SER A 397 -18.04 -7.00 -13.69
C SER A 397 -16.84 -6.25 -13.14
N ILE A 398 -16.04 -6.96 -12.34
CA ILE A 398 -14.83 -6.39 -11.77
C ILE A 398 -13.81 -5.97 -12.85
N ASP A 399 -13.90 -6.50 -14.06
CA ASP A 399 -13.05 -6.14 -15.20
C ASP A 399 -13.20 -4.65 -15.62
N ALA A 400 -14.25 -3.96 -15.18
CA ALA A 400 -14.38 -2.51 -15.34
C ALA A 400 -13.19 -1.75 -14.73
N LEU A 401 -12.54 -2.31 -13.70
CA LEU A 401 -11.36 -1.72 -13.06
C LEU A 401 -10.10 -1.76 -13.95
N ARG A 402 -10.08 -2.54 -15.03
CA ARG A 402 -8.95 -2.56 -15.98
C ARG A 402 -8.78 -1.23 -16.71
N ARG A 403 -9.81 -0.38 -16.68
CA ARG A 403 -9.84 0.85 -17.45
C ARG A 403 -10.31 2.03 -16.59
N VAL A 404 -9.42 2.47 -15.71
CA VAL A 404 -9.63 3.67 -14.91
C VAL A 404 -9.45 4.91 -15.78
N ILE A 405 -10.50 5.71 -15.91
CA ILE A 405 -10.55 6.92 -16.76
C ILE A 405 -10.18 8.18 -15.96
N PHE A 406 -10.56 8.19 -14.69
CA PHE A 406 -10.35 9.34 -13.80
C PHE A 406 -9.72 8.88 -12.48
N VAL A 407 -8.78 9.67 -11.98
CA VAL A 407 -8.16 9.50 -10.66
C VAL A 407 -8.04 10.86 -9.98
N MET A 408 -8.58 10.98 -8.79
CA MET A 408 -8.38 12.10 -7.87
C MET A 408 -7.69 11.59 -6.62
N LYS A 409 -6.65 12.28 -6.16
CA LYS A 409 -5.91 11.98 -4.95
C LYS A 409 -5.79 13.24 -4.09
N ASP A 410 -6.24 13.16 -2.83
CA ASP A 410 -6.26 14.31 -1.92
C ASP A 410 -6.93 15.55 -2.55
N GLY A 411 -8.03 15.34 -3.32
CA GLY A 411 -8.78 16.38 -3.99
C GLY A 411 -8.14 16.95 -5.26
N MET A 412 -6.97 16.51 -5.64
CA MET A 412 -6.28 16.92 -6.86
C MET A 412 -6.51 15.89 -7.97
N VAL A 413 -6.84 16.35 -9.17
CA VAL A 413 -7.04 15.47 -10.34
C VAL A 413 -5.68 15.03 -10.86
N PHE A 414 -5.42 13.73 -10.75
CA PHE A 414 -4.18 13.12 -11.26
C PHE A 414 -4.35 12.57 -12.68
N LYS A 415 -5.55 12.06 -12.99
CA LYS A 415 -5.88 11.50 -14.30
C LYS A 415 -7.26 11.94 -14.72
N ARG A 416 -7.42 12.41 -15.96
CA ARG A 416 -8.69 12.78 -16.56
C ARG A 416 -8.76 12.27 -18.00
N ASP A 417 -9.89 11.71 -18.38
CA ASP A 417 -10.12 11.14 -19.72
C ASP A 417 -9.02 10.14 -20.16
N GLY A 418 -8.48 9.40 -19.21
CA GLY A 418 -7.38 8.46 -19.43
C GLY A 418 -5.99 9.09 -19.50
N VAL A 419 -5.88 10.41 -19.49
CA VAL A 419 -4.59 11.14 -19.55
C VAL A 419 -4.12 11.52 -18.15
N VAL A 420 -2.84 11.24 -17.85
CA VAL A 420 -2.19 11.62 -16.58
C VAL A 420 -1.66 13.04 -16.70
N THR A 421 -1.97 13.88 -15.72
CA THR A 421 -1.52 15.27 -15.63
C THR A 421 -0.79 15.49 -14.30
N PRO A 422 0.48 15.05 -14.20
CA PRO A 422 1.20 15.04 -12.93
C PRO A 422 1.66 16.43 -12.47
N GLU A 423 1.62 17.45 -13.32
CA GLU A 423 2.18 18.79 -13.06
C GLU A 423 1.57 19.45 -11.80
N GLN A 424 0.29 19.16 -11.52
CA GLN A 424 -0.40 19.71 -10.35
C GLN A 424 0.15 19.17 -9.02
N PHE A 425 0.85 18.04 -9.06
CA PHE A 425 1.45 17.40 -7.89
C PHE A 425 2.88 17.88 -7.60
N PHE A 426 3.51 18.56 -8.56
CA PHE A 426 4.82 19.18 -8.38
C PHE A 426 4.65 20.62 -7.84
N ASN A 427 4.21 20.74 -6.62
CA ASN A 427 4.19 22.01 -5.92
C ASN A 427 4.93 21.84 -4.59
N PRO A 428 6.26 21.81 -4.62
CA PRO A 428 7.03 21.72 -3.40
C PRO A 428 6.77 22.99 -2.60
N GLY A 429 6.00 22.86 -1.54
CA GLY A 429 5.95 23.86 -0.50
C GLY A 429 7.37 24.11 0.04
N PRO A 430 7.59 25.18 0.81
CA PRO A 430 8.91 25.42 1.43
C PRO A 430 9.30 24.16 2.19
N VAL A 431 10.55 23.72 2.00
CA VAL A 431 11.14 22.57 2.72
C VAL A 431 11.09 22.88 4.22
N ASN A 432 9.97 22.58 4.85
CA ASN A 432 9.86 22.66 6.29
C ASN A 432 10.68 21.50 6.86
N GLY A 433 11.75 21.86 7.54
CA GLY A 433 12.80 20.99 8.01
C GLY A 433 12.32 19.61 8.49
N TRP A 434 13.11 18.62 8.22
CA TRP A 434 12.95 17.20 8.50
C TRP A 434 12.34 16.96 9.89
N ARG A 435 11.05 16.76 9.93
CA ARG A 435 10.41 16.10 11.06
C ARG A 435 9.89 14.77 10.54
N ILE A 436 10.66 13.75 10.79
CA ILE A 436 10.15 12.38 10.80
C ILE A 436 9.10 12.35 11.91
N ARG A 437 7.83 12.43 11.55
CA ARG A 437 6.70 12.30 12.46
C ARG A 437 6.09 10.92 12.31
#